data_2e26805b7ecc6bd5dc6d99e532e8e1d3
#
_entry.id   2e26805b7ecc6bd5dc6d99e532e8e1d3
#
_cell.length_a   1.000
_cell.length_b   1.000
_cell.length_c   1.000
_cell.angle_alpha   90.00
_cell.angle_beta   90.00
_cell.angle_gamma   90.00
#
_symmetry.space_group_name_H-M   'P 1'
#
loop_
_entity.id
_entity.type
_entity.pdbx_description
1 polymer ?
#
loop_
_entity_poly.entity_id
_entity_poly.type
_entity_poly.pdbx_seq_one_letter_code
_entity_poly.pdbx_strand_id
1 'polypeptide(L)'
;MKMFIGVGAAILLISGCAHKPAVEVVTKVETRQIQVPEALLTCMPEPEAREVWKSQKDVALYMIRVSEAGEDCRQKLDGVRKILDQK
;
A
#
# COMPACT_ATOMS: atom_id res chain seq x y z
N MET A 1 57.69 43.19 37.06
CA MET A 1 57.17 43.48 36.35
C MET A 1 56.79 42.78 35.33
N LYS A 2 56.28 42.61 34.72
CA LYS A 2 56.05 42.00 33.75
C LYS A 2 55.29 40.90 33.67
N MET A 3 54.24 40.82 34.01
CA MET A 3 53.51 39.79 34.01
C MET A 3 52.39 39.93 33.22
N PHE A 4 52.37 39.82 32.09
CA PHE A 4 51.32 39.98 31.27
C PHE A 4 51.08 38.91 30.43
N ILE A 5 51.08 37.91 30.90
CA ILE A 5 51.03 36.86 30.08
C ILE A 5 49.96 36.12 30.37
N GLY A 6 49.34 35.68 29.56
CA GLY A 6 48.45 34.65 29.81
C GLY A 6 47.04 34.86 29.54
N VAL A 7 46.78 35.90 28.94
CA VAL A 7 45.41 36.12 28.75
C VAL A 7 44.90 35.72 27.43
N GLY A 8 45.76 35.29 26.65
CA GLY A 8 45.31 35.11 25.29
C GLY A 8 44.82 33.79 24.88
N ALA A 9 44.87 32.87 25.74
CA ALA A 9 44.75 31.55 25.23
C ALA A 9 43.42 30.89 25.38
N ALA A 10 42.54 31.59 25.91
CA ALA A 10 41.33 30.89 26.27
C ALA A 10 40.20 30.95 25.27
N ILE A 11 40.51 31.40 24.13
CA ILE A 11 39.42 31.82 23.36
C ILE A 11 39.00 30.95 22.28
N LEU A 12 39.42 29.82 22.24
CA LEU A 12 39.20 29.25 21.01
C LEU A 12 38.49 28.04 20.89
N LEU A 13 37.71 27.78 21.80
CA LEU A 13 37.08 26.54 21.71
C LEU A 13 35.63 26.57 21.43
N ILE A 14 35.26 27.59 20.79
CA ILE A 14 33.90 27.54 20.30
C ILE A 14 33.95 26.99 18.91
N SER A 15 34.43 25.85 18.81
CA SER A 15 34.14 25.13 17.60
C SER A 15 32.68 24.82 17.64
N GLY A 16 31.98 25.61 16.97
CA GLY A 16 30.55 25.36 16.82
C GLY A 16 30.34 23.94 16.41
N CYS A 17 29.52 23.29 17.10
CA CYS A 17 29.03 22.04 16.67
C CYS A 17 28.51 22.23 15.27
N ALA A 18 29.18 21.69 14.33
CA ALA A 18 28.68 21.64 13.01
C ALA A 18 27.40 20.81 13.07
N HIS A 19 26.33 21.49 13.15
CA HIS A 19 25.09 20.84 12.99
C HIS A 19 25.06 20.34 11.58
N LYS A 20 25.27 19.11 11.44
CA LYS A 20 24.94 18.47 10.19
C LYS A 20 23.46 18.63 10.01
N PRO A 21 23.05 19.32 8.98
CA PRO A 21 21.64 19.36 8.71
C PRO A 21 21.16 17.94 8.64
N ALA A 22 20.16 17.67 9.42
CA ALA A 22 19.50 16.40 9.34
C ALA A 22 19.25 16.12 7.89
N VAL A 23 19.78 15.03 7.42
CA VAL A 23 19.50 14.60 6.06
C VAL A 23 18.00 14.42 6.00
N GLU A 24 17.35 15.38 5.42
CA GLU A 24 15.99 15.16 5.05
C GLU A 24 15.99 14.00 4.10
N VAL A 25 15.63 12.89 4.63
CA VAL A 25 15.28 11.79 3.79
C VAL A 25 13.96 12.20 3.13
N VAL A 26 14.09 12.89 2.05
CA VAL A 26 12.95 13.11 1.20
C VAL A 26 12.62 11.76 0.64
N THR A 27 11.76 11.09 1.33
CA THR A 27 11.12 9.94 0.78
C THR A 27 10.21 10.47 -0.32
N LYS A 28 10.73 10.51 -1.50
CA LYS A 28 9.87 10.70 -2.65
C LYS A 28 8.94 9.50 -2.68
N VAL A 29 7.82 9.69 -2.09
CA VAL A 29 6.71 8.80 -2.34
C VAL A 29 6.26 9.14 -3.75
N GLU A 30 6.83 8.47 -4.71
CA GLU A 30 6.27 8.48 -6.03
C GLU A 30 4.94 7.75 -5.94
N THR A 31 3.90 8.53 -5.87
CA THR A 31 2.56 8.00 -5.97
C THR A 31 2.35 7.63 -7.42
N ARG A 32 2.75 6.43 -7.78
CA ARG A 32 2.38 5.87 -9.06
C ARG A 32 0.91 5.55 -9.01
N GLN A 33 0.13 6.28 -9.76
CA GLN A 33 -1.24 5.86 -10.00
C GLN A 33 -1.22 4.64 -10.88
N ILE A 34 -1.43 3.51 -10.28
CA ILE A 34 -1.63 2.28 -11.02
C ILE A 34 -3.09 2.25 -11.43
N GLN A 35 -3.34 2.30 -12.73
CA GLN A 35 -4.68 2.20 -13.23
C GLN A 35 -5.07 0.74 -13.35
N VAL A 36 -6.08 0.37 -12.60
CA VAL A 36 -6.67 -0.96 -12.67
C VAL A 36 -7.87 -0.90 -13.62
N PRO A 37 -7.93 -1.77 -14.64
CA PRO A 37 -9.08 -1.81 -15.52
C PRO A 37 -10.38 -2.02 -14.75
N GLU A 38 -11.40 -1.29 -15.11
CA GLU A 38 -12.70 -1.37 -14.44
C GLU A 38 -13.29 -2.78 -14.51
N ALA A 39 -13.02 -3.49 -15.59
CA ALA A 39 -13.49 -4.87 -15.75
C ALA A 39 -13.00 -5.79 -14.62
N LEU A 40 -11.84 -5.48 -14.01
CA LEU A 40 -11.32 -6.27 -12.89
C LEU A 40 -11.90 -5.84 -11.55
N LEU A 41 -12.59 -4.73 -11.52
CA LEU A 41 -13.18 -4.19 -10.29
C LEU A 41 -14.66 -4.56 -10.14
N THR A 42 -15.23 -5.19 -11.14
CA THR A 42 -16.64 -5.59 -11.14
C THR A 42 -16.73 -7.09 -11.23
N CYS A 43 -17.24 -7.69 -10.18
CA CYS A 43 -17.47 -9.13 -10.15
C CYS A 43 -18.85 -9.49 -10.69
N MET A 44 -19.00 -10.74 -11.14
CA MET A 44 -20.31 -11.27 -11.48
C MET A 44 -21.22 -11.18 -10.25
N PRO A 45 -22.44 -10.66 -10.39
CA PRO A 45 -23.34 -10.55 -9.26
C PRO A 45 -23.72 -11.93 -8.71
N GLU A 46 -23.85 -11.97 -7.40
CA GLU A 46 -24.27 -13.18 -6.72
C GLU A 46 -25.73 -13.48 -7.07
N PRO A 47 -26.07 -14.73 -7.42
CA PRO A 47 -27.46 -15.08 -7.69
C PRO A 47 -28.30 -15.01 -6.43
N GLU A 48 -29.53 -14.56 -6.57
CA GLU A 48 -30.43 -14.49 -5.44
C GLU A 48 -30.95 -15.87 -5.06
N ALA A 49 -30.95 -16.15 -3.78
CA ALA A 49 -31.50 -17.37 -3.25
C ALA A 49 -33.04 -17.34 -3.37
N ARG A 50 -33.63 -18.45 -3.76
CA ARG A 50 -35.09 -18.57 -3.81
C ARG A 50 -35.63 -18.79 -2.40
N GLU A 51 -36.81 -18.27 -2.14
CA GLU A 51 -37.50 -18.51 -0.88
C GLU A 51 -37.96 -19.96 -0.73
N VAL A 52 -38.30 -20.60 -1.85
CA VAL A 52 -38.78 -21.97 -1.87
C VAL A 52 -38.01 -22.76 -2.92
N TRP A 53 -37.41 -23.85 -2.50
CA TRP A 53 -36.72 -24.76 -3.39
C TRP A 53 -37.60 -25.93 -3.75
N LYS A 54 -37.77 -26.15 -5.05
CA LYS A 54 -38.65 -27.22 -5.53
C LYS A 54 -38.01 -28.60 -5.54
N SER A 55 -36.70 -28.64 -5.67
CA SER A 55 -35.94 -29.90 -5.73
C SER A 55 -34.51 -29.71 -5.32
N GLN A 56 -33.83 -30.81 -5.01
CA GLN A 56 -32.39 -30.79 -4.74
C GLN A 56 -31.58 -30.33 -5.94
N LYS A 57 -32.11 -30.61 -7.15
CA LYS A 57 -31.47 -30.13 -8.37
C LYS A 57 -31.42 -28.61 -8.43
N ASP A 58 -32.52 -27.95 -8.02
CA ASP A 58 -32.57 -26.49 -7.99
C ASP A 58 -31.53 -25.92 -7.03
N VAL A 59 -31.40 -26.54 -5.88
CA VAL A 59 -30.36 -26.13 -4.89
C VAL A 59 -28.99 -26.33 -5.48
N ALA A 60 -28.72 -27.46 -6.12
CA ALA A 60 -27.42 -27.75 -6.73
C ALA A 60 -27.07 -26.74 -7.81
N LEU A 61 -28.04 -26.38 -8.67
CA LEU A 61 -27.83 -25.38 -9.70
C LEU A 61 -27.51 -23.99 -9.10
N TYR A 62 -28.19 -23.63 -8.03
CA TYR A 62 -27.92 -22.40 -7.32
C TYR A 62 -26.51 -22.39 -6.76
N MET A 63 -26.09 -23.48 -6.13
CA MET A 63 -24.74 -23.58 -5.57
C MET A 63 -23.67 -23.45 -6.65
N ILE A 64 -23.91 -24.03 -7.83
CA ILE A 64 -22.99 -23.91 -8.96
C ILE A 64 -22.87 -22.44 -9.37
N ARG A 65 -23.99 -21.73 -9.48
CA ARG A 65 -23.98 -20.31 -9.85
C ARG A 65 -23.29 -19.44 -8.83
N VAL A 66 -23.47 -19.72 -7.55
CA VAL A 66 -22.76 -19.01 -6.47
C VAL A 66 -21.27 -19.26 -6.58
N SER A 67 -20.88 -20.52 -6.84
CA SER A 67 -19.49 -20.89 -7.02
C SER A 67 -18.87 -20.18 -8.22
N GLU A 68 -19.58 -20.11 -9.33
CA GLU A 68 -19.11 -19.40 -10.53
C GLU A 68 -18.92 -17.92 -10.28
N ALA A 69 -19.85 -17.29 -9.60
CA ALA A 69 -19.74 -15.87 -9.25
C ALA A 69 -18.55 -15.62 -8.33
N GLY A 70 -18.33 -16.50 -7.36
CA GLY A 70 -17.19 -16.41 -6.48
C GLY A 70 -15.85 -16.63 -7.20
N GLU A 71 -15.83 -17.58 -8.14
CA GLU A 71 -14.64 -17.86 -8.96
C GLU A 71 -14.32 -16.67 -9.86
N ASP A 72 -15.33 -16.07 -10.48
CA ASP A 72 -15.16 -14.88 -11.29
C ASP A 72 -14.46 -13.76 -10.49
N CYS A 73 -14.94 -13.53 -9.27
CA CYS A 73 -14.38 -12.51 -8.41
C CYS A 73 -12.94 -12.82 -8.00
N ARG A 74 -12.63 -14.07 -7.68
CA ARG A 74 -11.27 -14.50 -7.35
C ARG A 74 -10.32 -14.32 -8.51
N GLN A 75 -10.74 -14.64 -9.73
CA GLN A 75 -9.92 -14.44 -10.92
C GLN A 75 -9.65 -12.96 -11.17
N LYS A 76 -10.63 -12.11 -10.98
CA LYS A 76 -10.48 -10.66 -11.14
C LYS A 76 -9.54 -10.09 -10.07
N LEU A 77 -9.67 -10.54 -8.85
CA LEU A 77 -8.77 -10.15 -7.77
C LEU A 77 -7.32 -10.55 -8.08
N ASP A 78 -7.14 -11.76 -8.61
CA ASP A 78 -5.82 -12.22 -9.02
C ASP A 78 -5.24 -11.33 -10.14
N GLY A 79 -6.09 -10.92 -11.08
CA GLY A 79 -5.69 -9.97 -12.12
C GLY A 79 -5.25 -8.62 -11.55
N VAL A 80 -5.98 -8.10 -10.57
CA VAL A 80 -5.60 -6.87 -9.88
C VAL A 80 -4.25 -7.05 -9.20
N ARG A 81 -4.07 -8.17 -8.51
CA ARG A 81 -2.82 -8.47 -7.82
C ARG A 81 -1.63 -8.48 -8.77
N LYS A 82 -1.78 -9.11 -9.93
CA LYS A 82 -0.72 -9.14 -10.95
C LYS A 82 -0.35 -7.75 -11.44
N ILE A 83 -1.33 -6.87 -11.60
CA ILE A 83 -1.08 -5.48 -12.00
C ILE A 83 -0.32 -4.74 -10.92
N LEU A 84 -0.69 -4.93 -9.66
CA LEU A 84 -0.02 -4.27 -8.54
C LEU A 84 1.41 -4.78 -8.33
N ASP A 85 1.67 -6.03 -8.67
CA ASP A 85 2.99 -6.62 -8.55
C ASP A 85 3.93 -6.26 -9.70
N GLN A 86 3.40 -5.65 -10.75
CA GLN A 86 4.22 -5.15 -11.84
C GLN A 86 4.96 -3.88 -11.40
N LYS A 87 6.21 -4.03 -11.14
CA LYS A 87 7.08 -2.90 -10.79
C LYS A 87 7.91 -2.49 -11.99
#